data_6f07ca68999e5fe41ab8582f222c1164
#
_entry.id   6f07ca68999e5fe41ab8582f222c1164
#
_cell.length_a   1.000
_cell.length_b   1.000
_cell.length_c   1.000
_cell.angle_alpha   90.00
_cell.angle_beta   90.00
_cell.angle_gamma   90.00
#
_symmetry.space_group_name_H-M   'P 1'
#
loop_
_entity.id
_entity.type
_entity.pdbx_description
1 polymer ?
#
loop_
_entity_poly.entity_id
_entity_poly.type
_entity_poly.pdbx_seq_one_letter_code
_entity_poly.pdbx_strand_id
1 'polypeptide(L)'
;MMAMGATGGGSIGGRSAAGTSGASSGGAGAGGASTGGRATGGSATAGASGSDGGTSAGGRASTGGVSGLSGAGGLGGGTAGGGAGSAGSANGGAQNCDGPVGTLAGPLSTGIVFMDTDGKRVNAHGGGIIRVGDTFYLHGEFFLSNSTANNFNGFSMYSSKDLATWKNEGIILPQQASGELGPTRKGERPHIVRCPSTGEFVLFAHAASEDYQTDKEVVYATSTTVNGQYAYKGPLKNSAGALAVHSDMTAYADDSGAYVMTESGHVYTLADDCHSWLSDKSFSAVNGDSGGSESPTIFKAGSTYYWLGSYKTGWRANNNFYSTAPAVLGPWTYQGYLAPVDDPSDNISDERTWLSQCTWVQPVVGCSGTTYVYWGDHWDGTEDTTAPGRHNDLAGYVFQPLVFTGTDIALPKYLPSWKLNAGAGTWSE
;
A
#
# COMPACT_ATOMS: atom_id res chain seq x y z
N MET A 1 -59.06 8.10 -36.06
CA MET A 1 -59.37 9.19 -37.00
C MET A 1 -58.06 9.91 -37.26
N MET A 2 -57.62 9.65 -38.45
CA MET A 2 -57.04 10.58 -39.46
C MET A 2 -55.85 11.36 -39.00
N ALA A 3 -54.69 11.15 -39.53
CA ALA A 3 -54.18 10.97 -40.89
C ALA A 3 -53.23 12.12 -41.24
N MET A 4 -52.02 11.74 -41.64
CA MET A 4 -51.23 12.23 -42.78
C MET A 4 -50.78 13.71 -42.77
N GLY A 5 -49.55 13.98 -43.08
CA GLY A 5 -48.72 13.92 -44.27
C GLY A 5 -47.36 14.49 -43.96
N ALA A 6 -46.34 13.98 -44.30
CA ALA A 6 -45.48 13.68 -45.42
C ALA A 6 -45.13 14.88 -46.32
N THR A 7 -43.87 14.82 -46.68
CA THR A 7 -43.08 15.37 -47.79
C THR A 7 -42.21 16.55 -47.41
N GLY A 8 -40.95 16.57 -47.71
CA GLY A 8 -40.10 15.99 -48.73
C GLY A 8 -38.98 16.96 -49.01
N GLY A 9 -37.79 16.52 -49.11
CA GLY A 9 -36.97 16.52 -50.28
C GLY A 9 -36.01 17.71 -50.43
N GLY A 10 -34.77 17.38 -50.75
CA GLY A 10 -33.89 18.29 -51.47
C GLY A 10 -32.41 18.15 -51.09
N SER A 11 -31.74 17.22 -51.75
CA SER A 11 -30.28 17.12 -51.88
C SER A 11 -29.74 18.18 -52.88
N ILE A 12 -28.47 18.43 -52.83
CA ILE A 12 -27.48 18.76 -53.87
C ILE A 12 -26.33 19.46 -53.08
N GLY A 13 -25.09 18.99 -53.00
CA GLY A 13 -24.17 18.62 -54.05
C GLY A 13 -23.17 19.77 -54.24
N GLY A 14 -21.90 19.58 -53.91
CA GLY A 14 -20.87 20.56 -54.22
C GLY A 14 -19.47 20.05 -53.82
N ARG A 15 -18.79 19.57 -54.77
CA ARG A 15 -17.39 19.03 -54.75
C ARG A 15 -16.34 20.17 -54.79
N SER A 16 -15.15 19.78 -54.27
CA SER A 16 -13.78 20.04 -54.75
C SER A 16 -13.16 21.40 -54.47
N ALA A 17 -11.99 21.45 -53.90
CA ALA A 17 -10.74 21.41 -54.62
C ALA A 17 -9.51 21.45 -53.69
N ALA A 18 -8.53 20.71 -54.09
CA ALA A 18 -7.17 20.65 -53.58
C ALA A 18 -6.39 21.94 -53.80
N GLY A 19 -5.45 22.20 -52.91
CA GLY A 19 -4.45 23.27 -53.08
C GLY A 19 -3.16 22.86 -52.35
N THR A 20 -2.23 22.55 -53.15
CA THR A 20 -0.85 22.10 -53.02
C THR A 20 0.10 23.10 -52.34
N SER A 21 1.08 22.54 -51.62
CA SER A 21 2.52 22.82 -51.58
C SER A 21 3.04 24.21 -51.19
N GLY A 22 3.99 24.17 -50.27
CA GLY A 22 4.96 25.21 -50.01
C GLY A 22 6.04 24.73 -49.04
N ALA A 23 7.09 24.15 -49.59
CA ALA A 23 8.35 23.88 -48.88
C ALA A 23 9.28 25.11 -49.01
N SER A 24 9.99 25.44 -47.94
CA SER A 24 11.29 26.13 -47.95
C SER A 24 11.97 25.88 -46.60
N SER A 25 12.95 25.05 -46.51
CA SER A 25 14.41 25.14 -46.77
C SER A 25 15.10 26.26 -45.99
N GLY A 26 15.97 25.86 -45.07
CA GLY A 26 17.32 26.37 -44.97
C GLY A 26 17.66 27.26 -43.78
N GLY A 27 18.64 26.80 -43.01
CA GLY A 27 19.37 27.65 -42.10
C GLY A 27 20.27 26.87 -41.15
N ALA A 28 21.35 26.32 -41.65
CA ALA A 28 22.47 25.83 -40.84
C ALA A 28 23.30 27.00 -40.36
N GLY A 29 23.67 26.98 -39.09
CA GLY A 29 24.64 27.88 -38.49
C GLY A 29 25.53 27.11 -37.51
N ALA A 30 26.73 26.88 -37.97
CA ALA A 30 27.82 26.19 -37.28
C ALA A 30 28.60 27.15 -36.36
N GLY A 31 29.20 26.61 -35.33
CA GLY A 31 30.56 26.99 -34.92
C GLY A 31 30.71 27.71 -33.60
N GLY A 32 31.44 27.11 -32.70
CA GLY A 32 32.02 27.74 -31.56
C GLY A 32 32.62 26.75 -30.56
N ALA A 33 33.71 26.09 -30.94
CA ALA A 33 34.61 25.42 -30.01
C ALA A 33 35.51 26.46 -29.33
N SER A 34 35.69 26.39 -28.04
CA SER A 34 36.86 26.95 -27.38
C SER A 34 37.36 26.02 -26.28
N THR A 35 38.57 25.74 -26.46
CA THR A 35 39.56 24.92 -25.77
C THR A 35 39.99 25.47 -24.42
N GLY A 36 40.25 24.60 -23.45
CA GLY A 36 41.52 24.59 -22.75
C GLY A 36 41.57 25.22 -21.37
N GLY A 37 41.90 24.39 -20.39
CA GLY A 37 42.33 24.80 -19.07
C GLY A 37 42.64 23.63 -18.15
N ARG A 38 43.82 23.01 -18.40
CA ARG A 38 44.40 22.00 -17.48
C ARG A 38 45.24 22.75 -16.45
N ALA A 39 45.00 22.50 -15.17
CA ALA A 39 45.95 22.79 -14.11
C ALA A 39 46.08 21.61 -13.16
N THR A 40 47.28 21.22 -13.06
CA THR A 40 47.93 20.14 -12.37
C THR A 40 48.18 20.45 -10.87
N GLY A 41 48.05 19.44 -10.03
CA GLY A 41 49.10 19.11 -9.04
C GLY A 41 48.91 19.57 -7.62
N GLY A 42 48.99 18.64 -6.71
CA GLY A 42 49.22 18.86 -5.30
C GLY A 42 49.02 17.61 -4.45
N SER A 43 50.02 16.73 -4.48
CA SER A 43 50.20 15.65 -3.49
C SER A 43 50.79 16.24 -2.20
N ALA A 44 50.35 15.78 -1.03
CA ALA A 44 51.13 15.75 0.21
C ALA A 44 50.50 14.69 1.14
N THR A 45 51.07 13.61 1.21
CA THR A 45 51.80 12.77 2.18
C THR A 45 51.49 12.98 3.66
N ALA A 46 51.05 11.91 4.25
CA ALA A 46 51.44 11.17 5.44
C ALA A 46 51.80 11.93 6.73
N GLY A 47 51.20 11.43 7.79
CA GLY A 47 51.64 11.62 9.17
C GLY A 47 51.03 10.55 10.06
N ALA A 48 51.78 9.48 10.29
CA ALA A 48 51.51 8.47 11.28
C ALA A 48 52.27 8.80 12.57
N SER A 49 51.66 8.58 13.71
CA SER A 49 52.26 8.27 15.04
C SER A 49 51.08 8.11 15.99
N GLY A 50 50.90 7.05 16.73
CA GLY A 50 51.81 6.19 17.43
C GLY A 50 51.36 6.10 18.88
N SER A 51 50.94 4.89 19.29
CA SER A 51 51.11 4.20 20.59
C SER A 51 50.80 4.94 21.90
N ASP A 52 50.13 4.32 22.77
CA ASP A 52 50.32 3.37 23.85
C ASP A 52 49.13 3.39 24.79
N GLY A 53 48.55 2.32 25.29
CA GLY A 53 49.11 1.35 26.17
C GLY A 53 48.52 1.55 27.56
N GLY A 54 47.68 0.65 28.03
CA GLY A 54 47.19 0.73 29.40
C GLY A 54 46.23 -0.42 29.77
N THR A 55 46.84 -1.55 30.09
CA THR A 55 46.23 -2.70 30.77
C THR A 55 45.87 -2.37 32.22
N SER A 56 44.75 -2.83 32.75
CA SER A 56 44.72 -3.53 34.04
C SER A 56 43.38 -4.19 34.33
N ALA A 57 43.55 -5.38 34.79
CA ALA A 57 42.64 -6.40 35.21
C ALA A 57 42.05 -6.16 36.60
N GLY A 58 41.02 -6.93 36.93
CA GLY A 58 40.50 -7.20 38.27
C GLY A 58 38.99 -7.34 38.25
N GLY A 59 38.35 -8.45 38.26
CA GLY A 59 38.48 -9.61 39.08
C GLY A 59 37.58 -9.52 40.31
N ARG A 60 36.39 -10.14 40.26
CA ARG A 60 35.94 -11.07 41.33
C ARG A 60 34.52 -11.59 41.06
N ALA A 61 34.46 -12.89 41.08
CA ALA A 61 33.27 -13.70 41.19
C ALA A 61 32.73 -13.65 42.64
N SER A 62 31.41 -13.84 42.80
CA SER A 62 30.86 -14.43 43.99
C SER A 62 29.70 -15.36 43.62
N THR A 63 29.90 -16.56 44.03
CA THR A 63 29.07 -17.75 44.02
C THR A 63 27.98 -17.70 45.12
N GLY A 64 26.88 -18.43 44.88
CA GLY A 64 25.96 -18.95 45.90
C GLY A 64 24.51 -18.78 45.44
N GLY A 65 23.68 -19.75 45.42
CA GLY A 65 23.64 -21.08 45.95
C GLY A 65 22.34 -21.75 45.53
N VAL A 66 22.39 -23.03 45.43
CA VAL A 66 21.41 -24.04 44.98
C VAL A 66 20.28 -24.25 45.99
N SER A 67 19.08 -24.54 45.49
CA SER A 67 18.08 -25.51 46.01
C SER A 67 16.93 -25.54 45.04
N GLY A 68 16.59 -26.53 44.26
CA GLY A 68 16.37 -27.92 44.49
C GLY A 68 14.93 -28.19 45.02
N LEU A 69 14.02 -28.56 44.08
CA LEU A 69 13.07 -29.64 44.36
C LEU A 69 12.28 -30.05 43.12
N SER A 70 12.37 -31.30 42.84
CA SER A 70 11.74 -32.16 41.89
C SER A 70 10.22 -32.26 42.00
N GLY A 71 9.57 -32.43 40.82
CA GLY A 71 8.21 -32.92 40.69
C GLY A 71 7.93 -33.42 39.27
N ALA A 72 7.96 -34.73 39.12
CA ALA A 72 7.65 -35.45 37.91
C ALA A 72 6.15 -35.54 37.65
N GLY A 73 5.74 -35.58 36.39
CA GLY A 73 4.52 -36.27 36.02
C GLY A 73 3.70 -35.63 34.90
N GLY A 74 3.58 -36.30 33.74
CA GLY A 74 2.44 -36.15 32.88
C GLY A 74 2.75 -35.95 31.41
N LEU A 75 2.95 -37.06 30.69
CA LEU A 75 2.87 -37.13 29.23
C LEU A 75 1.45 -36.86 28.77
N GLY A 76 1.26 -35.80 27.97
CA GLY A 76 0.04 -35.55 27.23
C GLY A 76 0.38 -34.90 25.92
N GLY A 77 0.25 -35.67 24.83
CA GLY A 77 0.44 -35.17 23.47
C GLY A 77 -0.59 -34.09 23.16
N GLY A 78 -0.12 -32.93 22.82
CA GLY A 78 -0.90 -31.82 22.33
C GLY A 78 -0.36 -31.37 20.97
N THR A 79 -1.18 -31.52 19.97
CA THR A 79 -1.01 -31.04 18.60
C THR A 79 -0.63 -29.56 18.58
N ALA A 80 0.39 -29.25 17.79
CA ALA A 80 0.88 -27.89 17.58
C ALA A 80 -0.21 -27.02 16.92
N GLY A 81 -0.85 -26.18 17.69
CA GLY A 81 -1.65 -25.08 17.22
C GLY A 81 -0.76 -23.87 17.03
N GLY A 82 -0.57 -23.45 15.76
CA GLY A 82 0.13 -22.22 15.42
C GLY A 82 -0.55 -21.01 16.01
N GLY A 83 0.08 -20.34 16.97
CA GLY A 83 -0.40 -19.11 17.55
C GLY A 83 -0.25 -17.95 16.56
N ALA A 84 -1.35 -17.43 16.06
CA ALA A 84 -1.38 -16.17 15.33
C ALA A 84 -1.11 -15.04 16.33
N GLY A 85 -0.13 -14.20 15.99
CA GLY A 85 0.18 -12.99 16.75
C GLY A 85 -1.05 -12.10 16.92
N SER A 86 -1.38 -11.81 18.17
CA SER A 86 -2.56 -11.03 18.51
C SER A 86 -2.31 -9.54 18.30
N ALA A 87 -3.00 -8.97 17.35
CA ALA A 87 -3.29 -7.55 17.40
C ALA A 87 -4.27 -7.32 18.55
N GLY A 88 -3.79 -6.82 19.69
CA GLY A 88 -4.58 -6.30 20.80
C GLY A 88 -5.35 -7.35 21.60
N SER A 89 -5.01 -7.50 22.90
CA SER A 89 -5.78 -8.24 23.88
C SER A 89 -7.26 -7.90 23.83
N ALA A 90 -8.06 -8.77 23.25
CA ALA A 90 -9.49 -8.77 23.45
C ALA A 90 -9.79 -9.66 24.63
N ASN A 91 -10.52 -9.13 25.62
CA ASN A 91 -11.18 -9.89 26.68
C ASN A 91 -11.86 -11.12 26.07
N GLY A 92 -11.55 -12.31 26.64
CA GLY A 92 -12.08 -13.58 26.17
C GLY A 92 -13.58 -13.73 26.36
N GLY A 93 -14.36 -13.14 25.47
CA GLY A 93 -15.71 -13.56 25.18
C GLY A 93 -15.64 -14.62 24.07
N ALA A 94 -16.41 -15.70 24.17
CA ALA A 94 -16.53 -16.70 23.13
C ALA A 94 -16.74 -16.01 21.78
N GLN A 95 -15.80 -16.16 20.83
CA GLN A 95 -15.96 -15.59 19.51
C GLN A 95 -17.15 -16.28 18.87
N ASN A 96 -18.16 -15.48 18.50
CA ASN A 96 -19.33 -15.99 17.80
C ASN A 96 -18.90 -16.41 16.39
N CYS A 97 -18.89 -17.72 16.15
CA CYS A 97 -18.61 -18.29 14.83
C CYS A 97 -19.70 -17.96 13.79
N ASP A 98 -20.86 -17.48 14.25
CA ASP A 98 -21.99 -17.09 13.39
C ASP A 98 -21.88 -15.61 12.93
N GLY A 99 -20.67 -15.12 12.73
CA GLY A 99 -20.44 -13.75 12.25
C GLY A 99 -21.04 -13.48 10.88
N PRO A 100 -21.14 -12.21 10.47
CA PRO A 100 -21.73 -11.84 9.20
C PRO A 100 -20.98 -12.48 8.01
N VAL A 101 -21.74 -12.95 7.04
CA VAL A 101 -21.24 -13.49 5.78
C VAL A 101 -21.38 -12.42 4.71
N GLY A 102 -20.24 -11.92 4.23
CA GLY A 102 -20.20 -10.98 3.10
C GLY A 102 -19.97 -11.72 1.79
N THR A 103 -20.62 -11.26 0.73
CA THR A 103 -20.28 -11.65 -0.64
C THR A 103 -19.38 -10.59 -1.24
N LEU A 104 -18.14 -10.96 -1.53
CA LEU A 104 -17.15 -10.11 -2.17
C LEU A 104 -17.18 -10.39 -3.67
N ALA A 105 -17.36 -9.36 -4.46
CA ALA A 105 -17.34 -9.44 -5.91
C ALA A 105 -16.33 -8.43 -6.44
N GLY A 106 -15.45 -8.88 -7.31
CA GLY A 106 -14.50 -8.01 -7.98
C GLY A 106 -14.81 -7.98 -9.48
N PRO A 107 -14.98 -6.82 -10.10
CA PRO A 107 -15.18 -6.77 -11.53
C PRO A 107 -13.85 -6.69 -12.26
N LEU A 108 -13.61 -7.59 -13.19
CA LEU A 108 -12.68 -7.36 -14.29
C LEU A 108 -13.32 -6.59 -15.44
N SER A 109 -14.65 -6.49 -15.46
CA SER A 109 -15.35 -5.69 -16.45
C SER A 109 -15.67 -4.32 -15.88
N THR A 110 -15.38 -3.30 -16.65
CA THR A 110 -15.83 -1.93 -16.46
C THR A 110 -17.28 -1.90 -16.06
N GLY A 111 -17.58 -1.51 -14.83
CA GLY A 111 -18.94 -1.20 -14.44
C GLY A 111 -19.48 -1.79 -13.14
N ILE A 112 -18.83 -2.71 -12.46
CA ILE A 112 -19.29 -3.02 -11.10
C ILE A 112 -18.72 -2.00 -10.14
N VAL A 113 -19.57 -1.11 -9.76
CA VAL A 113 -19.27 -0.06 -8.81
C VAL A 113 -19.46 -0.61 -7.42
N PHE A 114 -18.42 -0.52 -6.64
CA PHE A 114 -18.49 -0.83 -5.23
C PHE A 114 -19.22 0.30 -4.50
N MET A 115 -20.46 0.02 -4.05
CA MET A 115 -21.35 1.02 -3.46
C MET A 115 -21.36 0.90 -1.95
N ASP A 116 -21.50 2.04 -1.27
CA ASP A 116 -21.79 2.10 0.15
C ASP A 116 -23.28 1.89 0.44
N THR A 117 -23.64 1.88 1.72
CA THR A 117 -25.04 1.69 2.17
C THR A 117 -25.99 2.81 1.74
N ASP A 118 -25.46 3.95 1.33
CA ASP A 118 -26.25 5.08 0.81
C ASP A 118 -26.39 5.05 -0.72
N GLY A 119 -25.85 3.99 -1.36
CA GLY A 119 -25.85 3.83 -2.81
C GLY A 119 -24.90 4.78 -3.53
N LYS A 120 -23.86 5.26 -2.83
CA LYS A 120 -22.77 6.04 -3.42
C LYS A 120 -21.56 5.15 -3.63
N ARG A 121 -20.73 5.50 -4.59
CA ARG A 121 -19.50 4.80 -4.87
C ARG A 121 -18.57 4.89 -3.66
N VAL A 122 -18.00 3.76 -3.22
CA VAL A 122 -16.89 3.76 -2.24
C VAL A 122 -15.68 4.41 -2.92
N ASN A 123 -15.10 5.40 -2.28
CA ASN A 123 -14.02 6.23 -2.79
C ASN A 123 -12.96 6.38 -1.69
N ALA A 124 -12.13 5.33 -1.55
CA ALA A 124 -11.07 5.21 -0.56
C ALA A 124 -9.95 4.35 -1.15
N HIS A 125 -9.16 4.95 -2.03
CA HIS A 125 -8.17 4.27 -2.85
C HIS A 125 -6.76 4.34 -2.24
N GLY A 126 -5.87 3.47 -2.67
CA GLY A 126 -4.46 3.48 -2.27
C GLY A 126 -4.18 3.26 -0.79
N GLY A 127 -5.19 2.94 -0.01
CA GLY A 127 -5.10 2.90 1.45
C GLY A 127 -5.09 1.50 2.04
N GLY A 128 -5.74 1.34 3.17
CA GLY A 128 -5.75 0.07 3.90
C GLY A 128 -7.01 -0.15 4.72
N ILE A 129 -7.02 -1.27 5.43
CA ILE A 129 -8.09 -1.62 6.34
C ILE A 129 -7.50 -1.86 7.73
N ILE A 130 -8.05 -1.22 8.75
CA ILE A 130 -7.74 -1.52 10.14
C ILE A 130 -8.97 -2.13 10.82
N ARG A 131 -8.76 -3.22 11.57
CA ARG A 131 -9.83 -3.85 12.36
C ARG A 131 -9.79 -3.37 13.81
N VAL A 132 -10.90 -2.88 14.32
CA VAL A 132 -11.06 -2.53 15.73
C VAL A 132 -12.29 -3.24 16.27
N GLY A 133 -12.07 -4.17 17.19
CA GLY A 133 -13.11 -5.09 17.64
C GLY A 133 -13.60 -5.99 16.50
N ASP A 134 -14.88 -5.92 16.21
CA ASP A 134 -15.55 -6.68 15.14
C ASP A 134 -15.78 -5.83 13.87
N THR A 135 -15.24 -4.61 13.81
CA THR A 135 -15.46 -3.67 12.72
C THR A 135 -14.18 -3.45 11.94
N PHE A 136 -14.30 -3.52 10.62
CA PHE A 136 -13.27 -3.19 9.66
C PHE A 136 -13.47 -1.74 9.22
N TYR A 137 -12.38 -0.97 9.15
CA TYR A 137 -12.37 0.44 8.72
C TYR A 137 -11.45 0.56 7.52
N LEU A 138 -12.06 0.68 6.32
CA LEU A 138 -11.37 0.99 5.08
C LEU A 138 -11.09 2.49 5.06
N HIS A 139 -9.87 2.87 4.78
CA HIS A 139 -9.47 4.26 4.59
C HIS A 139 -8.62 4.39 3.34
N GLY A 140 -8.69 5.56 2.70
CA GLY A 140 -7.98 5.77 1.44
C GLY A 140 -8.12 7.18 0.90
N GLU A 141 -7.53 7.39 -0.26
CA GLU A 141 -7.58 8.61 -1.03
C GLU A 141 -9.01 8.89 -1.51
N PHE A 142 -9.45 10.12 -1.32
CA PHE A 142 -10.73 10.60 -1.82
C PHE A 142 -10.51 11.44 -3.07
N PHE A 143 -11.09 11.01 -4.18
CA PHE A 143 -11.05 11.73 -5.45
C PHE A 143 -12.34 12.49 -5.70
N LEU A 144 -12.22 13.75 -6.13
CA LEU A 144 -13.39 14.55 -6.51
C LEU A 144 -14.01 14.03 -7.81
N SER A 145 -15.34 13.95 -7.83
CA SER A 145 -16.09 13.50 -9.02
C SER A 145 -15.80 14.38 -10.22
N ASN A 146 -15.57 13.73 -11.36
CA ASN A 146 -15.23 14.36 -12.64
C ASN A 146 -13.95 15.20 -12.62
N SER A 147 -13.06 14.98 -11.66
CA SER A 147 -11.75 15.61 -11.63
C SER A 147 -10.72 14.70 -12.29
N THR A 148 -9.92 15.26 -13.19
CA THR A 148 -8.75 14.61 -13.76
C THR A 148 -7.45 14.96 -13.01
N ALA A 149 -7.53 15.89 -12.06
CA ALA A 149 -6.43 16.26 -11.20
C ALA A 149 -6.36 15.30 -10.00
N ASN A 150 -5.27 14.59 -9.86
CA ASN A 150 -5.01 13.72 -8.71
C ASN A 150 -4.36 14.51 -7.55
N ASN A 151 -4.88 15.70 -7.26
CA ASN A 151 -4.45 16.48 -6.11
C ASN A 151 -5.16 15.97 -4.86
N PHE A 152 -4.52 16.18 -3.72
CA PHE A 152 -5.07 15.77 -2.43
C PHE A 152 -6.38 16.50 -2.12
N ASN A 153 -7.44 15.74 -1.88
CA ASN A 153 -8.76 16.26 -1.53
C ASN A 153 -9.25 15.79 -0.15
N GLY A 154 -8.44 14.98 0.51
CA GLY A 154 -8.73 14.37 1.80
C GLY A 154 -8.58 12.86 1.78
N PHE A 155 -8.55 12.27 2.96
CA PHE A 155 -8.66 10.83 3.13
C PHE A 155 -10.03 10.49 3.71
N SER A 156 -10.72 9.55 3.07
CA SER A 156 -12.04 9.06 3.45
C SER A 156 -11.96 7.80 4.27
N MET A 157 -13.04 7.47 4.96
CA MET A 157 -13.17 6.24 5.71
C MET A 157 -14.57 5.62 5.56
N TYR A 158 -14.59 4.29 5.55
CA TYR A 158 -15.80 3.47 5.54
C TYR A 158 -15.69 2.37 6.59
N SER A 159 -16.81 1.95 7.17
CA SER A 159 -16.85 0.86 8.15
C SER A 159 -17.68 -0.31 7.65
N SER A 160 -17.28 -1.52 8.04
CA SER A 160 -17.93 -2.78 7.66
C SER A 160 -17.79 -3.83 8.74
N LYS A 161 -18.72 -4.80 8.77
CA LYS A 161 -18.64 -6.01 9.61
C LYS A 161 -18.27 -7.25 8.80
N ASP A 162 -18.36 -7.18 7.47
CA ASP A 162 -18.29 -8.34 6.57
C ASP A 162 -17.36 -8.11 5.36
N LEU A 163 -16.69 -6.95 5.26
CA LEU A 163 -15.90 -6.48 4.14
C LEU A 163 -16.68 -6.32 2.80
N ALA A 164 -17.99 -6.53 2.82
CA ALA A 164 -18.85 -6.45 1.64
C ALA A 164 -19.83 -5.27 1.70
N THR A 165 -20.31 -4.96 2.90
CA THR A 165 -21.28 -3.89 3.14
C THR A 165 -20.59 -2.75 3.86
N TRP A 166 -20.47 -1.60 3.21
CA TRP A 166 -19.69 -0.47 3.71
C TRP A 166 -20.57 0.74 4.03
N LYS A 167 -20.42 1.26 5.24
CA LYS A 167 -21.03 2.51 5.66
C LYS A 167 -20.00 3.64 5.53
N ASN A 168 -20.36 4.74 4.92
CA ASN A 168 -19.52 5.92 4.82
C ASN A 168 -19.37 6.61 6.19
N GLU A 169 -18.15 6.78 6.67
CA GLU A 169 -17.81 7.51 7.89
C GLU A 169 -17.34 8.95 7.61
N GLY A 170 -17.18 9.32 6.33
CA GLY A 170 -16.78 10.65 5.88
C GLY A 170 -15.28 10.83 5.67
N ILE A 171 -14.88 12.09 5.55
CA ILE A 171 -13.47 12.49 5.43
C ILE A 171 -12.85 12.55 6.83
N ILE A 172 -11.83 11.74 7.06
CA ILE A 172 -11.12 11.67 8.36
C ILE A 172 -9.93 12.61 8.45
N LEU A 173 -9.32 12.97 7.32
CA LEU A 173 -8.30 14.01 7.22
C LEU A 173 -8.60 14.87 5.98
N PRO A 174 -9.10 16.09 6.15
CA PRO A 174 -9.41 16.97 5.03
C PRO A 174 -8.15 17.59 4.43
N GLN A 175 -8.28 18.10 3.21
CA GLN A 175 -7.27 18.94 2.59
C GLN A 175 -6.90 20.09 3.53
N GLN A 176 -5.60 20.34 3.68
CA GLN A 176 -5.09 21.43 4.50
C GLN A 176 -5.10 22.75 3.71
N ALA A 177 -5.14 23.87 4.41
CA ALA A 177 -5.14 25.20 3.77
C ALA A 177 -3.83 25.48 3.01
N SER A 178 -2.73 24.84 3.42
CA SER A 178 -1.40 24.98 2.82
C SER A 178 -0.49 23.85 3.31
N GLY A 179 0.77 23.84 2.91
CA GLY A 179 1.77 22.84 3.32
C GLY A 179 1.68 21.57 2.47
N GLU A 180 2.14 20.47 3.04
CA GLU A 180 2.39 19.20 2.33
C GLU A 180 1.10 18.56 1.82
N LEU A 181 -0.02 18.79 2.48
CA LEU A 181 -1.36 18.32 2.08
C LEU A 181 -2.28 19.49 1.64
N GLY A 182 -1.71 20.54 1.08
CA GLY A 182 -2.43 21.69 0.54
C GLY A 182 -3.08 21.44 -0.83
N PRO A 183 -3.77 22.43 -1.42
CA PRO A 183 -4.63 22.26 -2.60
C PRO A 183 -3.93 21.80 -3.88
N THR A 184 -2.64 22.10 -4.03
CA THR A 184 -1.83 21.73 -5.22
C THR A 184 -0.86 20.61 -4.93
N ARG A 185 -1.06 19.89 -3.83
CA ARG A 185 -0.17 18.80 -3.40
C ARG A 185 -0.79 17.44 -3.71
N LYS A 186 0.05 16.42 -3.77
CA LYS A 186 -0.34 15.02 -3.73
C LYS A 186 -0.41 14.57 -2.28
N GLY A 187 -1.38 13.73 -1.98
CA GLY A 187 -1.50 13.04 -0.70
C GLY A 187 -2.04 11.66 -1.01
N GLU A 188 -1.18 10.63 -0.88
CA GLU A 188 -1.42 9.29 -1.39
C GLU A 188 -1.06 8.23 -0.35
N ARG A 189 -1.56 7.02 -0.55
CA ARG A 189 -1.24 5.83 0.26
C ARG A 189 -1.42 6.04 1.77
N PRO A 190 -2.60 6.48 2.25
CA PRO A 190 -2.82 6.59 3.69
C PRO A 190 -2.90 5.20 4.32
N HIS A 191 -2.13 5.00 5.40
CA HIS A 191 -2.21 3.79 6.22
C HIS A 191 -2.30 4.15 7.69
N ILE A 192 -3.22 3.52 8.42
CA ILE A 192 -3.45 3.75 9.84
C ILE A 192 -2.89 2.57 10.63
N VAL A 193 -2.07 2.87 11.62
CA VAL A 193 -1.67 1.91 12.67
C VAL A 193 -2.22 2.37 14.01
N ARG A 194 -2.49 1.41 14.89
CA ARG A 194 -2.67 1.70 16.30
C ARG A 194 -1.30 1.60 16.97
N CYS A 195 -0.79 2.72 17.46
CA CYS A 195 0.54 2.77 18.07
C CYS A 195 0.60 1.83 19.28
N PRO A 196 1.53 0.86 19.33
CA PRO A 196 1.52 -0.19 20.36
C PRO A 196 1.65 0.34 21.78
N SER A 197 2.45 1.39 22.01
CA SER A 197 2.72 1.92 23.34
C SER A 197 1.65 2.88 23.84
N THR A 198 1.10 3.74 22.95
CA THR A 198 0.15 4.80 23.33
C THR A 198 -1.30 4.42 23.09
N GLY A 199 -1.55 3.47 22.17
CA GLY A 199 -2.88 3.10 21.73
C GLY A 199 -3.54 4.14 20.81
N GLU A 200 -2.85 5.23 20.46
CA GLU A 200 -3.29 6.26 19.53
C GLU A 200 -3.36 5.70 18.10
N PHE A 201 -4.30 6.18 17.31
CA PHE A 201 -4.34 5.88 15.88
C PHE A 201 -3.50 6.91 15.13
N VAL A 202 -2.50 6.43 14.43
CA VAL A 202 -1.58 7.26 13.65
C VAL A 202 -1.75 6.92 12.17
N LEU A 203 -2.16 7.90 11.38
CA LEU A 203 -2.26 7.83 9.94
C LEU A 203 -0.96 8.36 9.36
N PHE A 204 -0.32 7.55 8.52
CA PHE A 204 0.82 7.93 7.70
C PHE A 204 0.38 8.00 6.24
N ALA A 205 0.95 8.92 5.48
CA ALA A 205 0.69 9.05 4.06
C ALA A 205 1.92 9.60 3.32
N HIS A 206 1.97 9.37 2.03
CA HIS A 206 2.91 10.00 1.13
C HIS A 206 2.38 11.39 0.75
N ALA A 207 3.22 12.42 0.84
CA ALA A 207 2.96 13.74 0.30
C ALA A 207 4.01 14.11 -0.73
N ALA A 208 3.59 14.76 -1.83
CA ALA A 208 4.51 15.22 -2.86
C ALA A 208 4.07 16.53 -3.51
N SER A 209 5.03 17.16 -4.21
CA SER A 209 4.72 18.23 -5.17
C SER A 209 3.85 17.70 -6.31
N GLU A 210 3.15 18.58 -7.01
CA GLU A 210 2.24 18.24 -8.12
C GLU A 210 2.93 17.42 -9.22
N ASP A 211 4.22 17.67 -9.45
CA ASP A 211 5.05 16.98 -10.44
C ASP A 211 5.73 15.70 -9.92
N TYR A 212 5.54 15.33 -8.64
CA TYR A 212 6.20 14.20 -7.97
C TYR A 212 7.73 14.26 -7.95
N GLN A 213 8.34 15.40 -8.19
CA GLN A 213 9.80 15.51 -8.35
C GLN A 213 10.47 16.29 -7.22
N THR A 214 9.85 17.37 -6.77
CA THR A 214 10.53 18.35 -5.93
C THR A 214 10.53 17.93 -4.46
N ASP A 215 9.38 17.54 -3.93
CA ASP A 215 9.20 17.17 -2.53
C ASP A 215 8.48 15.83 -2.45
N LYS A 216 9.08 14.86 -1.76
CA LYS A 216 8.49 13.54 -1.50
C LYS A 216 8.79 13.17 -0.07
N GLU A 217 7.77 13.14 0.75
CA GLU A 217 7.93 12.89 2.18
C GLU A 217 6.77 12.09 2.75
N VAL A 218 7.05 11.36 3.80
CA VAL A 218 6.02 10.76 4.64
C VAL A 218 5.50 11.82 5.59
N VAL A 219 4.19 11.98 5.65
CA VAL A 219 3.50 12.84 6.58
C VAL A 219 2.66 12.02 7.55
N TYR A 220 2.26 12.60 8.69
CA TYR A 220 1.41 11.89 9.63
C TYR A 220 0.35 12.77 10.28
N ALA A 221 -0.69 12.11 10.76
CA ALA A 221 -1.79 12.70 11.51
C ALA A 221 -2.25 11.73 12.60
N THR A 222 -2.84 12.22 13.67
CA THR A 222 -3.21 11.40 14.83
C THR A 222 -4.67 11.57 15.24
N SER A 223 -5.25 10.51 15.81
CA SER A 223 -6.59 10.52 16.39
C SER A 223 -6.68 9.57 17.60
N THR A 224 -7.53 9.89 18.54
CA THR A 224 -7.83 9.01 19.69
C THR A 224 -8.85 7.93 19.35
N THR A 225 -9.56 8.05 18.24
CA THR A 225 -10.54 7.07 17.75
C THR A 225 -10.28 6.75 16.29
N VAL A 226 -10.53 5.51 15.88
CA VAL A 226 -10.20 5.04 14.54
C VAL A 226 -10.93 5.83 13.44
N ASN A 227 -12.20 6.15 13.65
CA ASN A 227 -13.07 6.89 12.71
C ASN A 227 -13.27 8.37 13.10
N GLY A 228 -12.42 8.91 13.97
CA GLY A 228 -12.44 10.33 14.33
C GLY A 228 -11.73 11.19 13.28
N GLN A 229 -11.79 12.50 13.51
CA GLN A 229 -10.97 13.43 12.74
C GLN A 229 -9.50 13.28 13.16
N TYR A 230 -8.63 13.15 12.17
CA TYR A 230 -7.18 13.08 12.38
C TYR A 230 -6.58 14.49 12.38
N ALA A 231 -5.84 14.81 13.42
CA ALA A 231 -5.12 16.08 13.52
C ALA A 231 -3.79 15.98 12.75
N TYR A 232 -3.66 16.70 11.65
CA TYR A 232 -2.43 16.76 10.87
C TYR A 232 -1.26 17.28 11.70
N LYS A 233 -0.10 16.63 11.62
CA LYS A 233 1.12 16.92 12.39
C LYS A 233 2.29 17.39 11.53
N GLY A 234 2.22 17.18 10.22
CA GLY A 234 3.30 17.52 9.30
C GLY A 234 4.15 16.32 8.90
N PRO A 235 5.34 16.59 8.32
CA PRO A 235 6.25 15.54 7.89
C PRO A 235 6.83 14.71 9.04
N LEU A 236 6.99 13.40 8.79
CA LEU A 236 7.63 12.47 9.71
C LEU A 236 9.16 12.71 9.75
N LYS A 237 9.69 13.02 10.92
CA LYS A 237 11.10 13.38 11.14
C LYS A 237 11.76 12.53 12.21
N ASN A 238 13.08 12.42 12.16
CA ASN A 238 13.86 11.94 13.30
C ASN A 238 14.21 13.06 14.27
N SER A 239 14.89 12.73 15.34
CA SER A 239 15.32 13.70 16.37
C SER A 239 16.29 14.78 15.86
N ALA A 240 16.96 14.54 14.73
CA ALA A 240 17.85 15.52 14.08
C ALA A 240 17.09 16.37 13.03
N GLY A 241 15.80 16.18 12.85
CA GLY A 241 14.98 16.90 11.88
C GLY A 241 15.02 16.35 10.45
N ALA A 242 15.69 15.22 10.21
CA ALA A 242 15.71 14.60 8.89
C ALA A 242 14.34 14.00 8.55
N LEU A 243 13.89 14.20 7.32
CA LEU A 243 12.62 13.73 6.79
C LEU A 243 12.68 12.22 6.47
N ALA A 244 11.58 11.51 6.66
CA ALA A 244 11.34 10.26 5.97
C ALA A 244 10.89 10.59 4.54
N VAL A 245 11.76 10.30 3.58
CA VAL A 245 11.56 10.63 2.16
C VAL A 245 11.19 9.37 1.39
N HIS A 246 10.54 9.48 0.31
CA HIS A 246 10.10 8.49 -0.70
C HIS A 246 8.61 8.66 -1.02
N SER A 247 8.20 8.03 -2.13
CA SER A 247 6.83 8.05 -2.61
C SER A 247 5.96 6.98 -1.93
N ASP A 248 5.37 6.07 -2.68
CA ASP A 248 4.46 5.05 -2.16
C ASP A 248 4.95 4.40 -0.87
N MET A 249 4.05 4.30 0.08
CA MET A 249 4.37 3.80 1.41
C MET A 249 3.25 2.92 1.97
N THR A 250 3.59 2.15 2.97
CA THR A 250 2.66 1.47 3.88
C THR A 250 3.13 1.65 5.32
N ALA A 251 2.23 1.49 6.27
CA ALA A 251 2.57 1.45 7.68
C ALA A 251 2.15 0.12 8.31
N TYR A 252 2.94 -0.35 9.25
CA TYR A 252 2.71 -1.62 9.94
C TYR A 252 3.10 -1.51 11.42
N ALA A 253 2.35 -2.19 12.27
CA ALA A 253 2.68 -2.29 13.69
C ALA A 253 2.29 -3.68 14.23
N ASP A 254 3.19 -4.27 15.01
CA ASP A 254 2.95 -5.48 15.80
C ASP A 254 3.75 -5.42 17.13
N ASP A 255 3.86 -6.55 17.82
CA ASP A 255 4.63 -6.64 19.07
C ASP A 255 6.14 -6.34 18.91
N SER A 256 6.66 -6.33 17.69
CA SER A 256 8.06 -5.98 17.39
C SER A 256 8.30 -4.47 17.23
N GLY A 257 7.24 -3.68 17.15
CA GLY A 257 7.29 -2.23 16.99
C GLY A 257 6.35 -1.70 15.89
N ALA A 258 6.55 -0.44 15.54
CA ALA A 258 5.86 0.21 14.45
C ALA A 258 6.84 0.67 13.37
N TYR A 259 6.40 0.61 12.11
CA TYR A 259 7.23 0.80 10.94
C TYR A 259 6.49 1.55 9.85
N VAL A 260 7.21 2.36 9.10
CA VAL A 260 6.79 2.87 7.79
C VAL A 260 7.71 2.24 6.75
N MET A 261 7.13 1.65 5.73
CA MET A 261 7.85 1.00 4.64
C MET A 261 7.51 1.74 3.35
N THR A 262 8.53 2.07 2.58
CA THR A 262 8.33 2.87 1.37
C THR A 262 8.75 2.11 0.13
N GLU A 263 8.39 2.64 -1.00
CA GLU A 263 8.87 2.16 -2.30
C GLU A 263 10.38 1.94 -2.29
N SER A 264 10.87 1.09 -3.14
CA SER A 264 12.31 0.79 -3.26
C SER A 264 12.93 0.13 -2.01
N GLY A 265 12.11 -0.37 -1.08
CA GLY A 265 12.55 -1.24 0.00
C GLY A 265 13.12 -0.53 1.24
N HIS A 266 12.77 0.72 1.50
CA HIS A 266 13.14 1.38 2.76
C HIS A 266 12.16 1.03 3.88
N VAL A 267 12.68 0.82 5.08
CA VAL A 267 11.93 0.56 6.31
C VAL A 267 12.39 1.52 7.40
N TYR A 268 11.53 2.44 7.76
CA TYR A 268 11.71 3.34 8.89
C TYR A 268 11.16 2.69 10.15
N THR A 269 12.01 2.45 11.14
CA THR A 269 11.57 2.04 12.48
C THR A 269 11.09 3.28 13.23
N LEU A 270 9.88 3.25 13.74
CA LEU A 270 9.29 4.38 14.47
C LEU A 270 9.70 4.38 15.94
N ALA A 271 9.63 5.56 16.55
CA ALA A 271 9.73 5.70 18.00
C ALA A 271 8.49 5.11 18.69
N ASP A 272 8.57 4.90 19.99
CA ASP A 272 7.51 4.28 20.78
C ASP A 272 6.16 5.02 20.69
N ASP A 273 6.19 6.35 20.53
CA ASP A 273 4.98 7.16 20.35
C ASP A 273 4.49 7.21 18.88
N CYS A 274 5.22 6.58 17.95
CA CYS A 274 4.95 6.58 16.52
C CYS A 274 5.00 7.97 15.82
N HIS A 275 5.54 9.00 16.47
CA HIS A 275 5.54 10.37 15.94
C HIS A 275 6.87 10.77 15.30
N SER A 276 7.87 9.93 15.38
CA SER A 276 9.18 10.13 14.76
C SER A 276 9.79 8.80 14.33
N TRP A 277 10.79 8.86 13.45
CA TRP A 277 11.55 7.66 13.09
C TRP A 277 12.92 7.63 13.76
N LEU A 278 13.40 6.42 14.06
CA LEU A 278 14.65 6.15 14.77
C LEU A 278 15.77 5.70 13.84
N SER A 279 15.42 4.86 12.88
CA SER A 279 16.39 4.28 11.93
C SER A 279 15.73 4.02 10.59
N ASP A 280 16.52 4.10 9.53
CA ASP A 280 16.17 3.71 8.17
C ASP A 280 17.05 2.53 7.75
N LYS A 281 16.42 1.48 7.23
CA LYS A 281 17.09 0.33 6.66
C LYS A 281 16.55 0.04 5.28
N SER A 282 17.42 -0.05 4.28
CA SER A 282 17.00 -0.34 2.91
C SER A 282 17.33 -1.77 2.50
N PHE A 283 16.47 -2.33 1.66
CA PHE A 283 16.55 -3.68 1.13
C PHE A 283 16.42 -3.65 -0.38
N SER A 284 17.50 -3.90 -1.08
CA SER A 284 17.53 -3.85 -2.56
C SER A 284 16.84 -5.03 -3.26
N ALA A 285 16.50 -6.09 -2.52
CA ALA A 285 16.04 -7.34 -3.08
C ALA A 285 14.55 -7.63 -2.88
N VAL A 286 13.76 -6.67 -2.40
CA VAL A 286 12.34 -6.92 -2.14
C VAL A 286 11.52 -7.14 -3.41
N ASN A 287 12.02 -6.72 -4.56
CA ASN A 287 11.34 -6.82 -5.86
C ASN A 287 12.05 -7.74 -6.86
N GLY A 288 13.06 -8.50 -6.44
CA GLY A 288 13.79 -9.48 -7.27
C GLY A 288 14.65 -8.88 -8.39
N ASP A 289 14.22 -7.76 -8.98
CA ASP A 289 14.90 -7.08 -10.06
C ASP A 289 15.06 -5.59 -9.80
N SER A 290 15.98 -4.97 -10.51
CA SER A 290 16.42 -3.59 -10.35
C SER A 290 15.40 -2.51 -10.80
N GLY A 291 14.16 -2.87 -11.12
CA GLY A 291 13.19 -1.97 -11.75
C GLY A 291 12.48 -0.96 -10.84
N GLY A 292 12.75 -1.00 -9.54
CA GLY A 292 11.98 -0.21 -8.57
C GLY A 292 10.59 -0.80 -8.32
N SER A 293 10.02 -0.53 -7.15
CA SER A 293 8.69 -1.00 -6.77
C SER A 293 7.81 0.16 -6.34
N GLU A 294 6.51 -0.04 -6.48
CA GLU A 294 5.44 0.83 -5.99
C GLU A 294 4.52 0.05 -5.06
N SER A 295 3.63 0.78 -4.40
CA SER A 295 2.53 0.21 -3.64
C SER A 295 2.95 -0.86 -2.64
N PRO A 296 3.92 -0.59 -1.77
CA PRO A 296 4.34 -1.55 -0.76
C PRO A 296 3.17 -1.88 0.16
N THR A 297 3.00 -3.16 0.44
CA THR A 297 1.99 -3.68 1.36
C THR A 297 2.64 -4.74 2.22
N ILE A 298 2.37 -4.75 3.51
CA ILE A 298 2.94 -5.71 4.44
C ILE A 298 1.85 -6.37 5.29
N PHE A 299 2.00 -7.68 5.49
CA PHE A 299 1.24 -8.41 6.48
C PHE A 299 2.07 -9.55 7.07
N LYS A 300 1.56 -10.16 8.13
CA LYS A 300 2.16 -11.32 8.80
C LYS A 300 1.21 -12.49 8.80
N ALA A 301 1.70 -13.66 8.46
CA ALA A 301 1.00 -14.93 8.62
C ALA A 301 1.90 -15.94 9.34
N GLY A 302 1.45 -16.42 10.49
CA GLY A 302 2.28 -17.22 11.37
C GLY A 302 3.53 -16.47 11.82
N SER A 303 4.70 -17.03 11.54
CA SER A 303 6.01 -16.41 11.82
C SER A 303 6.63 -15.67 10.64
N THR A 304 5.94 -15.64 9.49
CA THR A 304 6.47 -15.10 8.23
C THR A 304 5.83 -13.74 7.94
N TYR A 305 6.66 -12.78 7.59
CA TYR A 305 6.25 -11.49 7.06
C TYR A 305 6.26 -11.54 5.53
N TYR A 306 5.28 -10.89 4.93
CA TYR A 306 5.07 -10.82 3.48
C TYR A 306 5.08 -9.37 3.06
N TRP A 307 5.90 -9.04 2.09
CA TRP A 307 5.92 -7.75 1.41
C TRP A 307 5.37 -7.94 0.01
N LEU A 308 4.26 -7.29 -0.31
CA LEU A 308 3.73 -7.22 -1.66
C LEU A 308 4.13 -5.89 -2.28
N GLY A 309 4.24 -5.88 -3.59
CA GLY A 309 4.49 -4.68 -4.36
C GLY A 309 4.10 -4.85 -5.83
N SER A 310 4.12 -3.74 -6.54
CA SER A 310 3.96 -3.68 -7.98
C SER A 310 5.16 -2.98 -8.62
N TYR A 311 5.31 -3.10 -9.94
CA TYR A 311 6.35 -2.36 -10.67
C TYR A 311 5.88 -0.95 -11.03
N LYS A 312 6.83 -0.04 -11.28
CA LYS A 312 6.57 1.35 -11.67
C LYS A 312 6.15 1.44 -13.13
N THR A 313 4.86 1.38 -13.38
CA THR A 313 4.28 1.53 -14.73
C THR A 313 3.30 2.70 -14.84
N GLY A 314 3.39 3.64 -13.91
CA GLY A 314 2.41 4.71 -13.75
C GLY A 314 1.05 4.13 -13.35
N TRP A 315 -0.02 4.60 -13.94
CA TRP A 315 -1.37 4.13 -13.65
C TRP A 315 -1.77 2.82 -14.36
N ARG A 316 -0.84 2.19 -15.11
CA ARG A 316 -1.10 0.91 -15.75
C ARG A 316 -0.90 -0.22 -14.77
N ALA A 317 -1.83 -1.17 -14.76
CA ALA A 317 -1.67 -2.41 -14.03
C ALA A 317 -0.43 -3.19 -14.51
N ASN A 318 0.19 -3.92 -13.61
CA ASN A 318 1.29 -4.83 -13.86
C ASN A 318 1.22 -6.02 -12.90
N ASN A 319 2.11 -6.99 -13.07
CA ASN A 319 2.16 -8.15 -12.18
C ASN A 319 2.62 -7.72 -10.79
N ASN A 320 1.77 -7.96 -9.79
CA ASN A 320 2.16 -7.80 -8.40
C ASN A 320 3.00 -8.99 -7.97
N PHE A 321 4.02 -8.69 -7.18
CA PHE A 321 4.96 -9.69 -6.66
C PHE A 321 4.92 -9.75 -5.13
N TYR A 322 5.60 -10.74 -4.56
CA TYR A 322 5.80 -10.77 -3.12
C TYR A 322 7.20 -11.23 -2.73
N SER A 323 7.59 -10.83 -1.55
CA SER A 323 8.79 -11.25 -0.83
C SER A 323 8.43 -11.68 0.58
N THR A 324 9.25 -12.53 1.17
CA THR A 324 9.08 -13.04 2.53
C THR A 324 10.27 -12.74 3.41
N ALA A 325 10.03 -12.62 4.72
CA ALA A 325 11.08 -12.44 5.72
C ALA A 325 10.68 -13.02 7.08
N PRO A 326 11.64 -13.37 7.94
CA PRO A 326 11.39 -13.77 9.33
C PRO A 326 11.10 -12.59 10.27
N ALA A 327 11.40 -11.36 9.85
CA ALA A 327 11.20 -10.13 10.59
C ALA A 327 10.92 -8.95 9.64
N VAL A 328 10.27 -7.88 10.13
CA VAL A 328 10.03 -6.66 9.35
C VAL A 328 11.35 -6.07 8.81
N LEU A 329 12.41 -6.14 9.60
CA LEU A 329 13.75 -5.71 9.22
C LEU A 329 14.55 -6.76 8.45
N GLY A 330 13.87 -7.74 7.83
CA GLY A 330 14.45 -8.74 6.94
C GLY A 330 15.31 -9.81 7.63
N PRO A 331 16.12 -10.57 6.87
CA PRO A 331 16.34 -10.39 5.44
C PRO A 331 15.11 -10.76 4.60
N TRP A 332 14.84 -9.98 3.57
CA TRP A 332 13.77 -10.21 2.61
C TRP A 332 14.25 -11.09 1.45
N THR A 333 13.39 -12.02 1.03
CA THR A 333 13.65 -12.92 -0.10
C THR A 333 12.48 -12.82 -1.08
N TYR A 334 12.78 -12.45 -2.31
CA TYR A 334 11.82 -12.40 -3.40
C TYR A 334 11.31 -13.82 -3.74
N GLN A 335 10.00 -13.96 -3.93
CA GLN A 335 9.35 -15.24 -4.18
C GLN A 335 8.74 -15.34 -5.60
N GLY A 336 8.40 -14.23 -6.23
CA GLY A 336 7.77 -14.20 -7.55
C GLY A 336 6.45 -13.46 -7.57
N TYR A 337 5.63 -13.78 -8.57
CA TYR A 337 4.34 -13.15 -8.79
C TYR A 337 3.23 -13.79 -7.97
N LEU A 338 2.22 -12.98 -7.62
CA LEU A 338 1.05 -13.41 -6.85
C LEU A 338 0.03 -14.18 -7.70
N ALA A 339 -0.12 -13.79 -8.96
CA ALA A 339 -1.07 -14.37 -9.89
C ALA A 339 -0.34 -15.00 -11.07
N PRO A 340 -0.96 -15.96 -11.80
CA PRO A 340 -0.41 -16.48 -13.03
C PRO A 340 -0.10 -15.36 -14.03
N VAL A 341 0.98 -15.50 -14.80
CA VAL A 341 1.42 -14.51 -15.77
C VAL A 341 0.84 -14.74 -17.16
N ASP A 342 0.45 -15.98 -17.43
CA ASP A 342 -0.15 -16.40 -18.70
C ASP A 342 -1.10 -17.59 -18.47
N ASP A 343 -2.39 -17.34 -18.42
CA ASP A 343 -3.38 -18.42 -18.62
C ASP A 343 -4.19 -18.14 -19.90
N PRO A 344 -3.81 -18.73 -21.04
CA PRO A 344 -4.55 -18.54 -22.29
C PRO A 344 -5.94 -19.18 -22.28
N SER A 345 -6.33 -19.87 -21.18
CA SER A 345 -7.55 -20.66 -21.13
C SER A 345 -8.79 -19.91 -20.70
N ASP A 346 -8.67 -18.75 -20.08
CA ASP A 346 -9.81 -18.09 -19.43
C ASP A 346 -10.29 -16.79 -20.06
N ASN A 347 -9.77 -16.29 -21.14
CA ASN A 347 -10.13 -14.97 -21.72
C ASN A 347 -10.06 -13.79 -20.74
N ILE A 348 -9.50 -14.01 -19.56
CA ILE A 348 -9.25 -12.99 -18.55
C ILE A 348 -7.74 -12.79 -18.58
N SER A 349 -7.30 -11.59 -18.85
CA SER A 349 -5.89 -11.26 -18.74
C SER A 349 -5.50 -11.29 -17.26
N ASP A 350 -5.03 -12.44 -16.78
CA ASP A 350 -4.36 -12.59 -15.47
C ASP A 350 -2.98 -11.92 -15.49
N GLU A 351 -2.48 -11.62 -16.67
CA GLU A 351 -1.43 -10.62 -16.82
C GLU A 351 -1.80 -9.40 -15.97
N ARG A 352 -0.87 -8.94 -15.20
CA ARG A 352 -1.04 -7.74 -14.41
C ARG A 352 -1.99 -7.90 -13.21
N THR A 353 -2.02 -9.12 -12.65
CA THR A 353 -2.79 -9.40 -11.41
C THR A 353 -4.24 -8.92 -11.52
N TRP A 354 -4.91 -9.34 -12.62
CA TRP A 354 -6.28 -8.95 -12.96
C TRP A 354 -6.52 -7.44 -12.97
N LEU A 355 -5.61 -6.72 -13.63
CA LEU A 355 -5.65 -5.27 -13.78
C LEU A 355 -5.69 -4.51 -12.46
N SER A 356 -5.06 -5.06 -11.41
CA SER A 356 -5.02 -4.41 -10.11
C SER A 356 -3.61 -4.11 -9.62
N GLN A 357 -3.50 -3.07 -8.82
CA GLN A 357 -2.31 -2.76 -8.04
C GLN A 357 -2.59 -3.11 -6.58
N CYS A 358 -1.73 -3.92 -5.95
CA CYS A 358 -1.89 -4.26 -4.53
C CYS A 358 -1.93 -3.00 -3.68
N THR A 359 -2.84 -2.98 -2.72
CA THR A 359 -2.94 -1.84 -1.80
C THR A 359 -2.98 -2.29 -0.35
N TRP A 360 -3.59 -3.46 -0.09
CA TRP A 360 -3.66 -4.03 1.26
C TRP A 360 -3.85 -5.55 1.24
N VAL A 361 -3.50 -6.20 2.33
CA VAL A 361 -3.94 -7.56 2.65
C VAL A 361 -4.58 -7.55 4.03
N GLN A 362 -5.88 -7.87 4.09
CA GLN A 362 -6.62 -7.88 5.34
C GLN A 362 -6.71 -9.28 5.93
N PRO A 363 -6.04 -9.56 7.07
CA PRO A 363 -6.29 -10.76 7.83
C PRO A 363 -7.68 -10.72 8.47
N VAL A 364 -8.50 -11.72 8.19
CA VAL A 364 -9.80 -11.93 8.81
C VAL A 364 -9.69 -13.15 9.72
N VAL A 365 -9.33 -12.88 10.96
CA VAL A 365 -9.19 -13.89 12.01
C VAL A 365 -10.56 -14.20 12.60
N GLY A 366 -10.96 -15.45 12.56
CA GLY A 366 -12.19 -15.97 13.12
C GLY A 366 -11.98 -17.22 13.97
N CYS A 367 -13.07 -17.81 14.45
CA CYS A 367 -13.04 -18.95 15.35
C CYS A 367 -12.57 -20.27 14.71
N SER A 368 -12.64 -20.39 13.38
CA SER A 368 -12.29 -21.61 12.63
C SER A 368 -11.03 -21.48 11.79
N GLY A 369 -10.52 -20.24 11.62
CA GLY A 369 -9.34 -20.00 10.81
C GLY A 369 -9.06 -18.54 10.56
N THR A 370 -8.18 -18.29 9.59
CA THR A 370 -7.85 -16.95 9.11
C THR A 370 -7.89 -16.94 7.59
N THR A 371 -8.71 -16.05 7.04
CA THR A 371 -8.69 -15.71 5.62
C THR A 371 -7.89 -14.44 5.44
N TYR A 372 -6.93 -14.44 4.52
CA TYR A 372 -6.19 -13.26 4.12
C TYR A 372 -6.79 -12.75 2.82
N VAL A 373 -7.37 -11.57 2.86
CA VAL A 373 -8.05 -10.95 1.71
C VAL A 373 -7.09 -9.98 1.03
N TYR A 374 -6.68 -10.33 -0.18
CA TYR A 374 -5.98 -9.41 -1.06
C TYR A 374 -6.94 -8.29 -1.47
N TRP A 375 -6.47 -7.06 -1.36
CA TRP A 375 -7.16 -5.84 -1.76
C TRP A 375 -6.28 -5.09 -2.76
N GLY A 376 -6.78 -4.89 -3.97
CA GLY A 376 -6.08 -4.16 -5.01
C GLY A 376 -6.96 -3.07 -5.60
N ASP A 377 -6.35 -1.93 -5.95
CA ASP A 377 -7.01 -0.88 -6.71
C ASP A 377 -7.02 -1.22 -8.20
N HIS A 378 -8.17 -1.15 -8.80
CA HIS A 378 -8.36 -1.17 -10.24
C HIS A 378 -8.52 0.26 -10.72
N TRP A 379 -7.40 0.90 -11.02
CA TRP A 379 -7.36 2.30 -11.40
C TRP A 379 -8.11 2.54 -12.72
N ASP A 380 -8.83 3.67 -12.82
CA ASP A 380 -9.46 4.07 -14.07
C ASP A 380 -8.40 4.31 -15.16
N GLY A 381 -8.67 3.80 -16.37
CA GLY A 381 -7.72 3.89 -17.49
C GLY A 381 -6.44 3.07 -17.31
N THR A 382 -6.47 1.98 -16.53
CA THR A 382 -5.34 1.07 -16.37
C THR A 382 -4.81 0.50 -17.68
N GLU A 383 -5.60 0.48 -18.73
CA GLU A 383 -5.26 -0.05 -20.05
C GLU A 383 -4.75 1.01 -21.02
N ASP A 384 -5.14 2.28 -20.83
CA ASP A 384 -4.71 3.39 -21.71
C ASP A 384 -4.12 4.54 -20.90
N THR A 385 -2.79 4.59 -20.87
CA THR A 385 -2.05 5.69 -20.21
C THR A 385 -2.04 6.99 -21.00
N THR A 386 -2.45 6.98 -22.25
CA THR A 386 -2.45 8.14 -23.12
C THR A 386 -3.80 8.87 -23.11
N ALA A 387 -4.82 8.24 -22.54
CA ALA A 387 -6.14 8.86 -22.44
C ALA A 387 -6.07 10.13 -21.58
N PRO A 388 -6.37 11.30 -22.13
CA PRO A 388 -6.52 12.50 -21.34
C PRO A 388 -7.76 12.36 -20.47
N GLY A 389 -7.64 12.65 -19.18
CA GLY A 389 -8.80 12.73 -18.31
C GLY A 389 -9.13 11.44 -17.56
N ARG A 390 -8.12 10.82 -16.97
CA ARG A 390 -8.34 9.75 -16.01
C ARG A 390 -9.19 10.23 -14.83
N HIS A 391 -10.21 9.44 -14.50
CA HIS A 391 -11.14 9.72 -13.43
C HIS A 391 -10.98 8.68 -12.31
N ASN A 392 -10.02 8.88 -11.40
CA ASN A 392 -9.78 7.94 -10.31
C ASN A 392 -10.95 7.85 -9.31
N ASP A 393 -11.89 8.79 -9.31
CA ASP A 393 -13.17 8.66 -8.61
C ASP A 393 -14.04 7.52 -9.16
N LEU A 394 -13.74 7.03 -10.37
CA LEU A 394 -14.37 5.89 -11.01
C LEU A 394 -13.59 4.58 -10.85
N ALA A 395 -12.42 4.62 -10.23
CA ALA A 395 -11.61 3.43 -9.96
C ALA A 395 -12.41 2.39 -9.18
N GLY A 396 -12.08 1.13 -9.41
CA GLY A 396 -12.71 -0.01 -8.76
C GLY A 396 -11.73 -0.71 -7.80
N TYR A 397 -12.15 -1.88 -7.34
CA TYR A 397 -11.35 -2.70 -6.44
C TYR A 397 -11.40 -4.16 -6.86
N VAL A 398 -10.31 -4.86 -6.58
CA VAL A 398 -10.22 -6.32 -6.72
C VAL A 398 -10.01 -6.93 -5.34
N PHE A 399 -10.92 -7.83 -4.93
CA PHE A 399 -10.84 -8.56 -3.66
C PHE A 399 -10.74 -10.04 -3.95
N GLN A 400 -9.68 -10.67 -3.49
CA GLN A 400 -9.46 -12.10 -3.71
C GLN A 400 -8.92 -12.75 -2.44
N PRO A 401 -9.31 -13.98 -2.11
CA PRO A 401 -8.70 -14.71 -1.03
C PRO A 401 -7.29 -15.15 -1.43
N LEU A 402 -6.28 -14.83 -0.62
CA LEU A 402 -4.95 -15.42 -0.77
C LEU A 402 -4.97 -16.89 -0.39
N VAL A 403 -4.41 -17.72 -1.25
CA VAL A 403 -4.25 -19.16 -1.02
C VAL A 403 -2.82 -19.44 -0.56
N PHE A 404 -2.70 -20.20 0.53
CA PHE A 404 -1.42 -20.57 1.11
C PHE A 404 -1.05 -22.02 0.79
N THR A 405 0.21 -22.24 0.38
CA THR A 405 0.82 -23.57 0.28
C THR A 405 2.14 -23.53 1.07
N GLY A 406 2.06 -23.94 2.33
CA GLY A 406 3.14 -23.73 3.28
C GLY A 406 3.33 -22.22 3.54
N THR A 407 4.50 -21.69 3.19
CA THR A 407 4.82 -20.25 3.27
C THR A 407 4.60 -19.51 1.95
N ASP A 408 4.29 -20.24 0.87
CA ASP A 408 4.01 -19.58 -0.41
C ASP A 408 2.57 -19.08 -0.44
N ILE A 409 2.38 -17.92 -1.09
CA ILE A 409 1.07 -17.32 -1.29
C ILE A 409 0.79 -17.15 -2.78
N ALA A 410 -0.47 -17.31 -3.14
CA ALA A 410 -0.90 -17.11 -4.52
C ALA A 410 -2.35 -16.62 -4.60
N LEU A 411 -2.65 -16.03 -5.74
CA LEU A 411 -3.98 -15.79 -6.27
C LEU A 411 -4.13 -16.72 -7.50
N PRO A 412 -4.47 -18.01 -7.32
CA PRO A 412 -4.31 -19.01 -8.37
C PRO A 412 -5.32 -18.86 -9.52
N LYS A 413 -6.47 -18.24 -9.25
CA LYS A 413 -7.51 -17.92 -10.23
C LYS A 413 -8.29 -16.72 -9.80
N TYR A 414 -8.92 -16.04 -10.74
CA TYR A 414 -9.86 -14.98 -10.45
C TYR A 414 -11.22 -15.54 -10.02
N LEU A 415 -11.72 -15.04 -8.89
CA LEU A 415 -13.07 -15.34 -8.43
C LEU A 415 -13.96 -14.12 -8.66
N PRO A 416 -14.90 -14.18 -9.63
CA PRO A 416 -15.79 -13.05 -9.88
C PRO A 416 -16.70 -12.75 -8.69
N SER A 417 -16.95 -13.74 -7.85
CA SER A 417 -17.70 -13.62 -6.60
C SER A 417 -17.33 -14.75 -5.65
N TRP A 418 -17.21 -14.46 -4.37
CA TRP A 418 -16.93 -15.44 -3.34
C TRP A 418 -17.51 -14.97 -2.00
N LYS A 419 -17.65 -15.86 -1.04
CA LYS A 419 -18.25 -15.59 0.26
C LYS A 419 -17.19 -15.63 1.35
N LEU A 420 -17.22 -14.62 2.22
CA LEU A 420 -16.39 -14.53 3.42
C LEU A 420 -17.28 -14.63 4.66
N ASN A 421 -17.01 -15.59 5.53
CA ASN A 421 -17.56 -15.62 6.88
C ASN A 421 -16.57 -14.94 7.82
N ALA A 422 -16.83 -13.70 8.19
CA ALA A 422 -15.92 -12.90 9.02
C ALA A 422 -15.82 -13.41 10.48
N GLY A 423 -16.86 -14.06 10.98
CA GLY A 423 -16.85 -14.66 12.32
C GLY A 423 -16.06 -15.97 12.38
N ALA A 424 -16.20 -16.79 11.35
CA ALA A 424 -15.45 -18.04 11.23
C ALA A 424 -14.01 -17.84 10.72
N GLY A 425 -13.74 -16.76 9.98
CA GLY A 425 -12.46 -16.54 9.31
C GLY A 425 -12.24 -17.50 8.14
N THR A 426 -13.32 -17.90 7.46
CA THR A 426 -13.31 -18.84 6.35
C THR A 426 -13.96 -18.26 5.10
N TRP A 427 -13.65 -18.82 3.95
CA TRP A 427 -14.22 -18.41 2.69
C TRP A 427 -14.67 -19.60 1.84
N SER A 428 -15.55 -19.35 0.87
CA SER A 428 -16.03 -20.31 -0.14
C SER A 428 -16.37 -19.59 -1.45
N GLU A 429 -16.30 -20.33 -2.54
CA GLU A 429 -16.78 -19.92 -3.87
C GLU A 429 -18.31 -19.89 -3.94
#